data_99161d0e0ea3e352932c32249acec260
#
_entry.id   99161d0e0ea3e352932c32249acec260
#
_cell.length_a   1.000
_cell.length_b   1.000
_cell.length_c   1.000
_cell.angle_alpha   90.00
_cell.angle_beta   90.00
_cell.angle_gamma   90.00
#
_symmetry.space_group_name_H-M   'P 1'
#
loop_
_entity.id
_entity.type
_entity.pdbx_description
1 polymer ?
#
loop_
_entity_poly.entity_id
_entity_poly.type
_entity_poly.pdbx_seq_one_letter_code
_entity_poly.pdbx_strand_id
1 'polypeptide(L)'
;MHLTELQGTNLRCFSEFTLTPVSGVNLLLGKNGAGKTSILEAIHILGYGRSFRGRIRDGLVKQGHNQLQITARWQNPGGQAQQAGFQHSGSDWKARVDASDVDSLSQFCANFPVISFEPGSHALISGPAEFRRRFIDWALFHVEPEFTVQWRRFHRALKQRNALLKKQPKAAELTPWDNEYAEAGEALTRYRRRYLDLLLPVLQQMAGGFLSECGDLSLSFH
;
A
#
# COMPACT_ATOMS: atom_id res chain seq x y z
N MET A 1 -13.89 8.16 2.84
CA MET A 1 -12.78 9.07 2.50
C MET A 1 -12.96 9.54 1.06
N HIS A 2 -12.85 10.85 0.81
CA HIS A 2 -13.01 11.45 -0.50
C HIS A 2 -11.86 12.44 -0.74
N LEU A 3 -11.06 12.21 -1.79
CA LEU A 3 -9.99 13.12 -2.22
C LEU A 3 -10.62 14.38 -2.84
N THR A 4 -10.32 15.55 -2.29
CA THR A 4 -10.87 16.83 -2.75
C THR A 4 -9.88 17.63 -3.56
N GLU A 5 -8.58 17.43 -3.33
CA GLU A 5 -7.52 18.10 -4.09
C GLU A 5 -6.27 17.24 -4.11
N LEU A 6 -5.61 17.21 -5.25
CA LEU A 6 -4.29 16.61 -5.44
C LEU A 6 -3.41 17.58 -6.21
N GLN A 7 -2.27 17.92 -5.65
CA GLN A 7 -1.25 18.73 -6.30
C GLN A 7 0.05 17.95 -6.41
N GLY A 8 0.78 18.14 -7.49
CA GLY A 8 2.09 17.57 -7.67
C GLY A 8 3.05 18.55 -8.30
N THR A 9 4.28 18.59 -7.79
CA THR A 9 5.36 19.43 -8.30
C THR A 9 6.55 18.54 -8.65
N ASN A 10 7.15 18.75 -9.83
CA ASN A 10 8.31 18.03 -10.34
C ASN A 10 8.14 16.50 -10.40
N LEU A 11 6.94 16.06 -10.71
CA LEU A 11 6.60 14.64 -10.81
C LEU A 11 6.60 14.19 -12.28
N ARG A 12 7.50 13.30 -12.66
CA ARG A 12 7.60 12.75 -14.02
C ARG A 12 7.70 13.86 -15.09
N CYS A 13 6.67 13.97 -15.93
CA CYS A 13 6.58 15.00 -16.97
C CYS A 13 6.08 16.36 -16.46
N PHE A 14 5.48 16.38 -15.28
CA PHE A 14 4.88 17.62 -14.76
C PHE A 14 5.91 18.49 -14.03
N SER A 15 5.91 19.78 -14.33
CA SER A 15 6.50 20.78 -13.44
C SER A 15 5.55 21.01 -12.27
N GLU A 16 4.26 21.18 -12.58
CA GLU A 16 3.19 21.33 -11.61
C GLU A 16 1.89 20.82 -12.21
N PHE A 17 1.01 20.27 -11.38
CA PHE A 17 -0.38 19.98 -11.72
C PHE A 17 -1.27 20.13 -10.49
N THR A 18 -2.51 20.47 -10.72
CA THR A 18 -3.58 20.44 -9.72
C THR A 18 -4.77 19.70 -10.28
N LEU A 19 -5.33 18.79 -9.48
CA LEU A 19 -6.53 18.03 -9.77
C LEU A 19 -7.51 18.24 -8.61
N THR A 20 -8.76 18.53 -8.93
CA THR A 20 -9.86 18.67 -7.96
C THR A 20 -10.90 17.59 -8.27
N PRO A 21 -10.75 16.37 -7.71
CA PRO A 21 -11.68 15.30 -7.96
C PRO A 21 -13.04 15.58 -7.34
N VAL A 22 -14.09 15.09 -8.00
CA VAL A 22 -15.45 15.08 -7.45
C VAL A 22 -15.75 13.71 -6.80
N SER A 23 -16.80 13.66 -5.98
CA SER A 23 -17.29 12.39 -5.45
C SER A 23 -17.75 11.46 -6.58
N GLY A 24 -17.42 10.17 -6.50
CA GLY A 24 -17.74 9.16 -7.52
C GLY A 24 -16.65 8.98 -8.55
N VAL A 25 -17.04 8.76 -9.82
CA VAL A 25 -16.12 8.42 -10.90
C VAL A 25 -15.48 9.68 -11.50
N ASN A 26 -14.15 9.69 -11.58
CA ASN A 26 -13.37 10.73 -12.25
C ASN A 26 -12.62 10.12 -13.43
N LEU A 27 -12.78 10.68 -14.62
CA LEU A 27 -12.18 10.18 -15.84
C LEU A 27 -11.06 11.10 -16.32
N LEU A 28 -9.82 10.57 -16.40
CA LEU A 28 -8.66 11.27 -16.93
C LEU A 28 -8.51 11.01 -18.43
N LEU A 29 -8.78 11.99 -19.26
CA LEU A 29 -8.68 11.90 -20.72
C LEU A 29 -7.44 12.65 -21.24
N GLY A 30 -6.88 12.19 -22.34
CA GLY A 30 -5.75 12.83 -23.01
C GLY A 30 -4.94 11.87 -23.89
N LYS A 31 -4.04 12.41 -24.70
CA LYS A 31 -3.14 11.65 -25.58
C LYS A 31 -2.17 10.79 -24.77
N ASN A 32 -1.54 9.80 -25.43
CA ASN A 32 -0.45 9.05 -24.81
C ASN A 32 0.72 10.01 -24.47
N GLY A 33 1.33 9.84 -23.31
CA GLY A 33 2.36 10.76 -22.82
C GLY A 33 1.83 12.00 -22.09
N ALA A 34 0.53 12.28 -22.08
CA ALA A 34 -0.05 13.48 -21.42
C ALA A 34 0.04 13.48 -19.87
N GLY A 35 0.60 12.41 -19.26
CA GLY A 35 0.79 12.36 -17.81
C GLY A 35 -0.34 11.72 -17.02
N LYS A 36 -1.40 11.18 -17.65
CA LYS A 36 -2.53 10.52 -16.94
C LYS A 36 -2.06 9.51 -15.90
N THR A 37 -1.16 8.62 -16.28
CA THR A 37 -0.60 7.61 -15.38
C THR A 37 0.26 8.22 -14.28
N SER A 38 0.89 9.37 -14.51
CA SER A 38 1.68 10.06 -13.48
C SER A 38 0.80 10.68 -12.40
N ILE A 39 -0.41 11.12 -12.73
CA ILE A 39 -1.42 11.56 -11.75
C ILE A 39 -1.88 10.37 -10.89
N LEU A 40 -2.20 9.22 -11.52
CA LEU A 40 -2.55 8.01 -10.78
C LEU A 40 -1.38 7.51 -9.92
N GLU A 41 -0.14 7.66 -10.41
CA GLU A 41 1.07 7.33 -9.66
C GLU A 41 1.24 8.21 -8.41
N ALA A 42 0.88 9.50 -8.47
CA ALA A 42 0.87 10.38 -7.31
C ALA A 42 -0.10 9.87 -6.21
N ILE A 43 -1.31 9.48 -6.61
CA ILE A 43 -2.30 8.90 -5.68
C ILE A 43 -1.77 7.58 -5.09
N HIS A 44 -1.19 6.72 -5.90
CA HIS A 44 -0.61 5.46 -5.45
C HIS A 44 0.52 5.68 -4.43
N ILE A 45 1.39 6.68 -4.65
CA ILE A 45 2.48 7.00 -3.73
C ILE A 45 1.95 7.39 -2.35
N LEU A 46 0.84 8.10 -2.26
CA LEU A 46 0.22 8.44 -0.97
C LEU A 46 -0.16 7.17 -0.18
N GLY A 47 -0.74 6.16 -0.84
CA GLY A 47 -1.20 4.94 -0.17
C GLY A 47 -0.11 3.89 0.05
N TYR A 48 0.96 3.89 -0.75
CA TYR A 48 1.97 2.82 -0.73
C TYR A 48 3.39 3.31 -0.42
N GLY A 49 3.64 4.62 -0.37
CA GLY A 49 4.97 5.19 -0.16
C GLY A 49 5.97 4.89 -1.28
N ARG A 50 5.50 4.36 -2.42
CA ARG A 50 6.35 3.94 -3.55
C ARG A 50 5.58 4.03 -4.87
N SER A 51 6.33 4.08 -5.97
CA SER A 51 5.75 4.00 -7.31
C SER A 51 5.39 2.55 -7.68
N PHE A 52 4.30 2.35 -8.44
CA PHE A 52 3.98 1.06 -9.07
C PHE A 52 4.80 0.79 -10.34
N ARG A 53 5.51 1.79 -10.88
CA ARG A 53 6.33 1.66 -12.09
C ARG A 53 7.78 1.23 -11.82
N GLY A 54 8.21 1.17 -10.56
CA GLY A 54 9.57 0.82 -10.19
C GLY A 54 10.11 1.61 -9.00
N ARG A 55 11.42 1.69 -8.90
CA ARG A 55 12.06 2.43 -7.80
C ARG A 55 11.88 3.94 -8.02
N ILE A 56 11.74 4.69 -6.92
CA ILE A 56 11.59 6.16 -6.96
C ILE A 56 12.77 6.82 -7.68
N ARG A 57 13.97 6.22 -7.61
CA ARG A 57 15.18 6.69 -8.32
C ARG A 57 15.08 6.66 -9.85
N ASP A 58 14.13 5.90 -10.41
CA ASP A 58 14.02 5.66 -11.84
C ASP A 58 13.15 6.75 -12.53
N GLY A 59 13.55 8.03 -12.37
CA GLY A 59 12.94 9.16 -13.07
C GLY A 59 11.59 9.59 -12.52
N LEU A 60 11.29 9.33 -11.24
CA LEU A 60 10.07 9.86 -10.60
C LEU A 60 10.17 11.37 -10.41
N VAL A 61 11.33 11.85 -9.96
CA VAL A 61 11.61 13.29 -9.93
C VAL A 61 11.87 13.77 -11.36
N LYS A 62 11.25 14.87 -11.74
CA LYS A 62 11.40 15.47 -13.06
C LYS A 62 12.87 15.79 -13.34
N GLN A 63 13.33 15.52 -14.56
CA GLN A 63 14.69 15.82 -14.99
C GLN A 63 15.04 17.31 -14.77
N GLY A 64 16.21 17.57 -14.21
CA GLY A 64 16.69 18.92 -13.88
C GLY A 64 16.21 19.42 -12.49
N HIS A 65 15.50 18.60 -11.74
CA HIS A 65 15.07 18.93 -10.39
C HIS A 65 15.61 17.94 -9.35
N ASN A 66 15.75 18.39 -8.10
CA ASN A 66 16.33 17.60 -7.02
C ASN A 66 15.27 16.88 -6.17
N GLN A 67 14.01 17.28 -6.29
CA GLN A 67 12.91 16.74 -5.46
C GLN A 67 11.56 16.89 -6.16
N LEU A 68 10.66 15.98 -5.83
CA LEU A 68 9.24 16.09 -6.11
C LEU A 68 8.46 16.42 -4.84
N GLN A 69 7.27 16.97 -5.00
CA GLN A 69 6.30 17.15 -3.93
C GLN A 69 4.92 16.72 -4.40
N ILE A 70 4.19 16.04 -3.51
CA ILE A 70 2.79 15.69 -3.68
C ILE A 70 2.05 16.22 -2.46
N THR A 71 0.97 16.97 -2.69
CA THR A 71 0.06 17.43 -1.63
C THR A 71 -1.32 16.92 -1.93
N ALA A 72 -2.01 16.42 -0.92
CA ALA A 72 -3.38 15.93 -1.03
C ALA A 72 -4.25 16.53 0.07
N ARG A 73 -5.50 16.85 -0.28
CA ARG A 73 -6.57 17.18 0.67
C ARG A 73 -7.71 16.20 0.50
N TRP A 74 -8.28 15.76 1.59
CA TRP A 74 -9.41 14.84 1.56
C TRP A 74 -10.38 15.13 2.70
N GLN A 75 -11.57 14.59 2.58
CA GLN A 75 -12.55 14.52 3.65
C GLN A 75 -12.64 13.10 4.18
N ASN A 76 -12.57 12.94 5.51
CA ASN A 76 -12.81 11.65 6.14
C ASN A 76 -14.33 11.32 6.14
N PRO A 77 -14.75 10.10 6.53
CA PRO A 77 -16.17 9.74 6.59
C PRO A 77 -17.00 10.64 7.50
N GLY A 78 -16.40 11.30 8.48
CA GLY A 78 -17.02 12.29 9.36
C GLY A 78 -17.12 13.70 8.78
N GLY A 79 -16.69 13.92 7.52
CA GLY A 79 -16.74 15.22 6.84
C GLY A 79 -15.62 16.19 7.22
N GLN A 80 -14.69 15.80 8.08
CA GLN A 80 -13.56 16.65 8.45
C GLN A 80 -12.53 16.70 7.32
N ALA A 81 -12.09 17.90 6.98
CA ALA A 81 -11.02 18.12 6.01
C ALA A 81 -9.66 17.79 6.66
N GLN A 82 -8.85 17.05 5.95
CA GLN A 82 -7.48 16.69 6.29
C GLN A 82 -6.57 17.00 5.12
N GLN A 83 -5.27 17.15 5.39
CA GLN A 83 -4.28 17.35 4.33
C GLN A 83 -3.00 16.59 4.63
N ALA A 84 -2.27 16.24 3.58
CA ALA A 84 -0.94 15.70 3.71
C ALA A 84 -0.02 16.20 2.60
N GLY A 85 1.26 16.28 2.94
CA GLY A 85 2.34 16.56 2.01
C GLY A 85 3.37 15.43 2.04
N PHE A 86 3.82 15.02 0.87
CA PHE A 86 4.90 14.07 0.67
C PHE A 86 5.96 14.68 -0.25
N GLN A 87 7.20 14.64 0.18
CA GLN A 87 8.36 15.13 -0.55
C GLN A 87 9.39 14.00 -0.68
N HIS A 88 10.01 13.88 -1.85
CA HIS A 88 11.06 12.89 -2.09
C HIS A 88 12.15 13.44 -2.98
N SER A 89 13.42 13.22 -2.59
CA SER A 89 14.62 13.68 -3.32
C SER A 89 15.32 12.57 -4.12
N GLY A 90 14.72 11.39 -4.26
CA GLY A 90 15.35 10.20 -4.86
C GLY A 90 16.07 9.31 -3.85
N SER A 91 16.64 9.87 -2.77
CA SER A 91 17.23 9.13 -1.63
C SER A 91 16.43 9.25 -0.36
N ASP A 92 15.93 10.46 -0.07
CA ASP A 92 15.29 10.80 1.19
C ASP A 92 13.85 11.25 0.98
N TRP A 93 13.04 11.07 1.99
CA TRP A 93 11.65 11.49 1.98
C TRP A 93 11.32 12.30 3.24
N LYS A 94 10.34 13.18 3.12
CA LYS A 94 9.68 13.87 4.22
C LYS A 94 8.19 13.81 4.01
N ALA A 95 7.42 13.64 5.08
CA ALA A 95 5.97 13.63 4.98
C ALA A 95 5.34 14.29 6.21
N ARG A 96 4.18 14.89 5.98
CA ARG A 96 3.36 15.56 7.00
C ARG A 96 1.91 15.18 6.84
N VAL A 97 1.19 15.07 7.94
CA VAL A 97 -0.27 14.92 7.99
C VAL A 97 -0.81 15.95 8.96
N ASP A 98 -1.75 16.78 8.51
CA ASP A 98 -2.34 17.87 9.30
C ASP A 98 -1.29 18.75 10.00
N ALA A 99 -0.28 19.17 9.24
CA ALA A 99 0.87 19.98 9.70
C ALA A 99 1.85 19.31 10.67
N SER A 100 1.62 18.02 11.04
CA SER A 100 2.52 17.26 11.89
C SER A 100 3.45 16.39 11.04
N ASP A 101 4.75 16.38 11.37
CA ASP A 101 5.70 15.48 10.71
C ASP A 101 5.41 14.02 11.09
N VAL A 102 5.63 13.10 10.17
CA VAL A 102 5.47 11.65 10.41
C VAL A 102 6.81 10.94 10.37
N ASP A 103 7.02 10.04 11.34
CA ASP A 103 8.31 9.36 11.54
C ASP A 103 8.52 8.16 10.62
N SER A 104 7.46 7.67 9.97
CA SER A 104 7.54 6.50 9.11
C SER A 104 6.58 6.58 7.92
N LEU A 105 7.01 6.02 6.77
CA LEU A 105 6.14 5.88 5.61
C LEU A 105 4.87 5.06 5.91
N SER A 106 4.94 4.07 6.79
CA SER A 106 3.77 3.30 7.19
C SER A 106 2.74 4.17 7.93
N GLN A 107 3.19 5.08 8.82
CA GLN A 107 2.30 6.03 9.48
C GLN A 107 1.65 6.99 8.48
N PHE A 108 2.42 7.47 7.50
CA PHE A 108 1.90 8.31 6.41
C PHE A 108 0.86 7.57 5.58
N CYS A 109 1.21 6.40 5.04
CA CYS A 109 0.36 5.61 4.15
C CYS A 109 -0.94 5.14 4.83
N ALA A 110 -0.94 4.93 6.15
CA ALA A 110 -2.14 4.53 6.89
C ALA A 110 -3.31 5.52 6.74
N ASN A 111 -3.03 6.79 6.42
CA ASN A 111 -4.06 7.79 6.17
C ASN A 111 -4.70 7.69 4.77
N PHE A 112 -4.13 6.88 3.87
CA PHE A 112 -4.55 6.81 2.47
C PHE A 112 -4.84 5.35 2.06
N PRO A 113 -6.03 4.81 2.32
CA PRO A 113 -6.42 3.47 1.88
C PRO A 113 -6.70 3.46 0.36
N VAL A 114 -5.65 3.49 -0.44
CA VAL A 114 -5.70 3.50 -1.90
C VAL A 114 -5.64 2.09 -2.44
N ILE A 115 -6.59 1.70 -3.28
CA ILE A 115 -6.51 0.48 -4.08
C ILE A 115 -6.18 0.87 -5.52
N SER A 116 -5.09 0.33 -6.05
CA SER A 116 -4.70 0.52 -7.45
C SER A 116 -4.98 -0.75 -8.25
N PHE A 117 -5.71 -0.59 -9.33
CA PHE A 117 -5.94 -1.66 -10.31
C PHE A 117 -5.17 -1.33 -11.59
N GLU A 118 -4.24 -2.20 -11.99
CA GLU A 118 -3.34 -2.00 -13.12
C GLU A 118 -3.25 -3.28 -13.97
N PRO A 119 -2.70 -3.22 -15.18
CA PRO A 119 -2.56 -4.40 -16.04
C PRO A 119 -1.87 -5.61 -15.38
N GLY A 120 -0.97 -5.37 -14.41
CA GLY A 120 -0.31 -6.42 -13.61
C GLY A 120 -1.18 -7.03 -12.52
N SER A 121 -2.35 -6.48 -12.20
CA SER A 121 -3.21 -6.94 -11.09
C SER A 121 -3.79 -8.34 -11.31
N HIS A 122 -3.80 -8.86 -12.55
CA HIS A 122 -4.16 -10.26 -12.83
C HIS A 122 -3.28 -11.26 -12.07
N ALA A 123 -2.06 -10.88 -11.69
CA ALA A 123 -1.18 -11.69 -10.87
C ALA A 123 -1.77 -12.03 -9.47
N LEU A 124 -2.78 -11.30 -9.02
CA LEU A 124 -3.53 -11.66 -7.82
C LEU A 124 -4.22 -13.03 -7.98
N ILE A 125 -4.69 -13.35 -9.17
CA ILE A 125 -5.39 -14.62 -9.48
C ILE A 125 -4.38 -15.66 -9.98
N SER A 126 -3.62 -15.36 -11.04
CA SER A 126 -2.75 -16.31 -11.73
C SER A 126 -1.32 -16.38 -11.16
N GLY A 127 -0.92 -15.42 -10.34
CA GLY A 127 0.42 -15.34 -9.80
C GLY A 127 0.64 -16.16 -8.53
N PRO A 128 1.89 -16.17 -8.03
CA PRO A 128 2.26 -16.83 -6.77
C PRO A 128 1.43 -16.35 -5.57
N ALA A 129 1.32 -17.19 -4.53
CA ALA A 129 0.61 -16.89 -3.29
C ALA A 129 1.05 -15.58 -2.59
N GLU A 130 2.29 -15.14 -2.87
CA GLU A 130 2.86 -13.89 -2.35
C GLU A 130 2.03 -12.65 -2.76
N PHE A 131 1.47 -12.60 -3.97
CA PHE A 131 0.61 -11.50 -4.41
C PHE A 131 -0.67 -11.44 -3.58
N ARG A 132 -1.30 -12.60 -3.32
CA ARG A 132 -2.50 -12.71 -2.49
C ARG A 132 -2.22 -12.34 -1.03
N ARG A 133 -1.10 -12.81 -0.46
CA ARG A 133 -0.68 -12.41 0.89
C ARG A 133 -0.48 -10.91 1.00
N ARG A 134 0.22 -10.29 0.06
CA ARG A 134 0.46 -8.84 0.06
C ARG A 134 -0.83 -8.04 -0.03
N PHE A 135 -1.80 -8.51 -0.82
CA PHE A 135 -3.10 -7.87 -0.93
C PHE A 135 -3.85 -7.89 0.42
N ILE A 136 -3.90 -9.04 1.07
CA ILE A 136 -4.53 -9.19 2.39
C ILE A 136 -3.77 -8.38 3.45
N ASP A 137 -2.45 -8.46 3.47
CA ASP A 137 -1.62 -7.72 4.43
C ASP A 137 -1.78 -6.21 4.25
N TRP A 138 -1.90 -5.74 3.01
CA TRP A 138 -2.18 -4.33 2.73
C TRP A 138 -3.54 -3.90 3.29
N ALA A 139 -4.58 -4.70 3.11
CA ALA A 139 -5.89 -4.40 3.66
C ALA A 139 -5.87 -4.38 5.19
N LEU A 140 -5.27 -5.40 5.81
CA LEU A 140 -5.11 -5.50 7.27
C LEU A 140 -4.30 -4.32 7.85
N PHE A 141 -3.30 -3.83 7.13
CA PHE A 141 -2.53 -2.64 7.52
C PHE A 141 -3.43 -1.41 7.73
N HIS A 142 -4.51 -1.26 6.96
CA HIS A 142 -5.42 -0.13 7.07
C HIS A 142 -6.58 -0.32 8.06
N VAL A 143 -6.97 -1.56 8.35
CA VAL A 143 -8.17 -1.84 9.15
C VAL A 143 -7.87 -2.43 10.53
N GLU A 144 -6.64 -2.92 10.75
CA GLU A 144 -6.24 -3.59 11.99
C GLU A 144 -4.93 -2.99 12.54
N PRO A 145 -4.99 -2.06 13.50
CA PRO A 145 -3.80 -1.36 14.00
C PRO A 145 -2.72 -2.30 14.55
N GLU A 146 -3.12 -3.37 15.27
CA GLU A 146 -2.20 -4.33 15.88
C GLU A 146 -1.50 -5.22 14.84
N PHE A 147 -2.07 -5.37 13.64
CA PHE A 147 -1.46 -6.16 12.56
C PHE A 147 -0.05 -5.69 12.24
N THR A 148 0.15 -4.38 12.13
CA THR A 148 1.46 -3.79 11.80
C THR A 148 2.52 -4.08 12.84
N VAL A 149 2.14 -4.14 14.12
CA VAL A 149 3.04 -4.49 15.24
C VAL A 149 3.52 -5.93 15.08
N GLN A 150 2.60 -6.87 14.88
CA GLN A 150 2.93 -8.29 14.70
C GLN A 150 3.70 -8.53 13.40
N TRP A 151 3.38 -7.82 12.34
CA TRP A 151 4.08 -7.90 11.07
C TRP A 151 5.55 -7.48 11.20
N ARG A 152 5.84 -6.39 11.94
CA ARG A 152 7.21 -5.94 12.23
C ARG A 152 7.97 -6.94 13.09
N ARG A 153 7.31 -7.51 14.13
CA ARG A 153 7.89 -8.57 14.98
C ARG A 153 8.30 -9.76 14.15
N PHE A 154 7.39 -10.29 13.33
CA PHE A 154 7.62 -11.44 12.45
C PHE A 154 8.78 -11.21 11.49
N HIS A 155 8.80 -10.08 10.78
CA HIS A 155 9.86 -9.80 9.81
C HIS A 155 11.22 -9.54 10.47
N ARG A 156 11.25 -8.96 11.67
CA ARG A 156 12.47 -8.81 12.45
C ARG A 156 13.01 -10.18 12.87
N ALA A 157 12.17 -11.04 13.43
CA ALA A 157 12.55 -12.37 13.85
C ALA A 157 13.05 -13.21 12.64
N LEU A 158 12.33 -13.20 11.53
CA LEU A 158 12.73 -13.87 10.28
C LEU A 158 14.09 -13.39 9.79
N LYS A 159 14.34 -12.08 9.79
CA LYS A 159 15.62 -11.50 9.36
C LYS A 159 16.78 -11.95 10.25
N GLN A 160 16.60 -11.91 11.58
CA GLN A 160 17.63 -12.35 12.54
C GLN A 160 17.89 -13.85 12.45
N ARG A 161 16.82 -14.65 12.42
CA ARG A 161 16.90 -16.10 12.22
C ARG A 161 17.69 -16.46 10.96
N ASN A 162 17.34 -15.86 9.82
CA ASN A 162 18.02 -16.10 8.55
C ASN A 162 19.49 -15.64 8.56
N ALA A 163 19.83 -14.57 9.29
CA ALA A 163 21.20 -14.12 9.45
C ALA A 163 22.03 -15.09 10.30
N LEU A 164 21.44 -15.65 11.37
CA LEU A 164 22.09 -16.66 12.21
C LEU A 164 22.30 -17.96 11.46
N LEU A 165 21.30 -18.46 10.73
CA LEU A 165 21.41 -19.71 9.96
C LEU A 165 22.59 -19.72 8.98
N LYS A 166 22.98 -18.58 8.44
CA LYS A 166 24.18 -18.45 7.57
C LYS A 166 25.50 -18.67 8.31
N LYS A 167 25.50 -18.63 9.67
CA LYS A 167 26.68 -18.73 10.52
C LYS A 167 26.80 -20.07 11.23
N GLN A 168 25.97 -21.07 10.88
CA GLN A 168 25.89 -22.37 11.53
C GLN A 168 25.71 -22.27 13.07
N PRO A 169 24.63 -21.62 13.54
CA PRO A 169 24.44 -21.31 14.96
C PRO A 169 24.16 -22.56 15.79
N LYS A 170 24.43 -22.49 17.09
CA LYS A 170 23.94 -23.48 18.05
C LYS A 170 22.41 -23.35 18.22
N ALA A 171 21.72 -24.42 18.54
CA ALA A 171 20.27 -24.40 18.74
C ALA A 171 19.82 -23.34 19.76
N ALA A 172 20.55 -23.16 20.85
CA ALA A 172 20.27 -22.14 21.87
C ALA A 172 20.25 -20.68 21.33
N GLU A 173 20.99 -20.40 20.27
CA GLU A 173 21.04 -19.08 19.66
C GLU A 173 19.83 -18.83 18.73
N LEU A 174 19.25 -19.91 18.18
CA LEU A 174 18.06 -19.85 17.32
C LEU A 174 16.75 -19.81 18.10
N THR A 175 16.68 -20.54 19.22
CA THR A 175 15.44 -20.74 19.99
C THR A 175 14.68 -19.45 20.28
N PRO A 176 15.30 -18.33 20.73
CA PRO A 176 14.56 -17.07 20.97
C PRO A 176 13.90 -16.51 19.71
N TRP A 177 14.59 -16.61 18.57
CA TRP A 177 14.08 -16.12 17.29
C TRP A 177 13.04 -17.05 16.69
N ASP A 178 13.16 -18.38 16.91
CA ASP A 178 12.15 -19.36 16.50
C ASP A 178 10.84 -19.13 17.25
N ASN A 179 10.91 -18.90 18.57
CA ASN A 179 9.74 -18.58 19.38
C ASN A 179 9.06 -17.28 18.94
N GLU A 180 9.83 -16.19 18.81
CA GLU A 180 9.30 -14.91 18.35
C GLU A 180 8.70 -14.99 16.94
N TYR A 181 9.34 -15.74 16.04
CA TYR A 181 8.84 -16.00 14.68
C TYR A 181 7.53 -16.78 14.69
N ALA A 182 7.44 -17.82 15.51
CA ALA A 182 6.25 -18.66 15.62
C ALA A 182 5.06 -17.87 16.22
N GLU A 183 5.28 -17.18 17.34
CA GLU A 183 4.23 -16.38 18.00
C GLU A 183 3.67 -15.27 17.10
N ALA A 184 4.56 -14.48 16.51
CA ALA A 184 4.16 -13.41 15.61
C ALA A 184 3.51 -13.97 14.33
N GLY A 185 4.01 -15.10 13.79
CA GLY A 185 3.44 -15.77 12.63
C GLY A 185 2.04 -16.32 12.88
N GLU A 186 1.81 -16.90 14.05
CA GLU A 186 0.48 -17.35 14.49
C GLU A 186 -0.50 -16.17 14.58
N ALA A 187 -0.07 -15.04 15.18
CA ALA A 187 -0.88 -13.84 15.28
C ALA A 187 -1.27 -13.32 13.88
N LEU A 188 -0.31 -13.23 12.95
CA LEU A 188 -0.58 -12.83 11.56
C LEU A 188 -1.58 -13.77 10.86
N THR A 189 -1.45 -15.07 11.10
CA THR A 189 -2.34 -16.09 10.56
C THR A 189 -3.78 -15.89 11.05
N ARG A 190 -3.97 -15.62 12.36
CA ARG A 190 -5.30 -15.31 12.92
C ARG A 190 -5.93 -14.06 12.30
N TYR A 191 -5.17 -12.96 12.13
CA TYR A 191 -5.66 -11.75 11.47
C TYR A 191 -6.07 -12.02 10.03
N ARG A 192 -5.25 -12.73 9.26
CA ARG A 192 -5.54 -13.07 7.86
C ARG A 192 -6.79 -13.92 7.72
N ARG A 193 -6.95 -14.97 8.55
CA ARG A 193 -8.15 -15.83 8.55
C ARG A 193 -9.40 -15.02 8.85
N ARG A 194 -9.40 -14.27 9.95
CA ARG A 194 -10.52 -13.41 10.32
C ARG A 194 -10.91 -12.43 9.22
N TYR A 195 -9.92 -11.83 8.58
CA TYR A 195 -10.17 -10.89 7.47
C TYR A 195 -10.79 -11.60 6.26
N LEU A 196 -10.31 -12.78 5.89
CA LEU A 196 -10.87 -13.56 4.79
C LEU A 196 -12.30 -14.00 5.08
N ASP A 197 -12.63 -14.38 6.32
CA ASP A 197 -13.99 -14.74 6.73
C ASP A 197 -14.96 -13.54 6.58
N LEU A 198 -14.49 -12.32 6.83
CA LEU A 198 -15.25 -11.09 6.62
C LEU A 198 -15.33 -10.68 5.13
N LEU A 199 -14.30 -10.95 4.37
CA LEU A 199 -14.20 -10.57 2.96
C LEU A 199 -15.03 -11.49 2.05
N LEU A 200 -15.09 -12.78 2.35
CA LEU A 200 -15.74 -13.79 1.51
C LEU A 200 -17.21 -13.46 1.17
N PRO A 201 -18.09 -13.13 2.13
CA PRO A 201 -19.48 -12.81 1.81
C PRO A 201 -19.61 -11.56 0.91
N VAL A 202 -18.74 -10.57 1.09
CA VAL A 202 -18.72 -9.36 0.24
C VAL A 202 -18.31 -9.73 -1.19
N LEU A 203 -17.29 -10.57 -1.34
CA LEU A 203 -16.84 -11.04 -2.66
C LEU A 203 -17.91 -11.89 -3.34
N GLN A 204 -18.59 -12.77 -2.62
CA GLN A 204 -19.69 -13.59 -3.16
C GLN A 204 -20.85 -12.72 -3.65
N GLN A 205 -21.24 -11.72 -2.87
CA GLN A 205 -22.27 -10.76 -3.26
C GLN A 205 -21.88 -10.00 -4.55
N MET A 206 -20.63 -9.53 -4.64
CA MET A 206 -20.13 -8.82 -5.83
C MET A 206 -20.03 -9.76 -7.03
N ALA A 207 -19.49 -10.97 -6.83
CA ALA A 207 -19.32 -11.95 -7.89
C ALA A 207 -20.64 -12.40 -8.50
N GLY A 208 -21.69 -12.54 -7.69
CA GLY A 208 -23.04 -12.89 -8.16
C GLY A 208 -23.59 -11.94 -9.20
N GLY A 209 -23.17 -10.65 -9.20
CA GLY A 209 -23.54 -9.67 -10.23
C GLY A 209 -22.76 -9.78 -11.55
N PHE A 210 -21.59 -10.43 -11.56
CA PHE A 210 -20.70 -10.48 -12.72
C PHE A 210 -20.38 -11.91 -13.20
N LEU A 211 -20.47 -12.89 -12.31
CA LEU A 211 -19.99 -14.24 -12.49
C LEU A 211 -21.09 -15.30 -12.22
N SER A 212 -22.34 -14.97 -12.51
CA SER A 212 -23.51 -15.84 -12.25
C SER A 212 -23.36 -17.26 -12.84
N GLU A 213 -22.55 -17.43 -13.88
CA GLU A 213 -22.31 -18.71 -14.55
C GLU A 213 -21.05 -19.44 -14.04
N CYS A 214 -20.23 -18.84 -13.16
CA CYS A 214 -18.95 -19.39 -12.75
C CYS A 214 -18.99 -20.26 -11.48
N GLY A 215 -20.17 -20.48 -10.89
CA GLY A 215 -20.33 -21.25 -9.64
C GLY A 215 -19.95 -20.46 -8.38
N ASP A 216 -19.85 -21.16 -7.26
CA ASP A 216 -19.59 -20.55 -5.96
C ASP A 216 -18.13 -20.12 -5.80
N LEU A 217 -17.94 -18.87 -5.37
CA LEU A 217 -16.63 -18.36 -5.01
C LEU A 217 -16.26 -18.86 -3.60
N SER A 218 -15.08 -19.46 -3.47
CA SER A 218 -14.50 -19.83 -2.19
C SER A 218 -13.12 -19.22 -1.98
N LEU A 219 -12.77 -18.92 -0.74
CA LEU A 219 -11.43 -18.52 -0.33
C LEU A 219 -10.91 -19.52 0.70
N SER A 220 -9.70 -20.00 0.51
CA SER A 220 -9.00 -20.87 1.47
C SER A 220 -7.65 -20.29 1.84
N PHE A 221 -7.29 -20.42 3.11
CA PHE A 221 -5.99 -20.02 3.64
C PHE A 221 -5.20 -21.26 4.04
N HIS A 222 -4.09 -21.49 3.38
CA HIS A 222 -3.15 -22.61 3.62
C HIS A 222 -1.80 -22.11 4.12
#